data_1db1abfb63ecdd5604254170d0d62ab6
#
_entry.id   1db1abfb63ecdd5604254170d0d62ab6
#
_cell.length_a   1.000
_cell.length_b   1.000
_cell.length_c   1.000
_cell.angle_alpha   90.00
_cell.angle_beta   90.00
_cell.angle_gamma   90.00
#
_symmetry.space_group_name_H-M   'P 1'
#
loop_
_entity.id
_entity.type
_entity.pdbx_description
1 polymer ?
#
loop_
_entity_poly.entity_id
_entity_poly.type
_entity_poly.pdbx_seq_one_letter_code
_entity_poly.pdbx_strand_id
1 'polypeptide(L)'
;RRKAQLLSVRPDLEFSDLRGNLQTRIQKLRDEQYDAIVLAKAGVSRIEMDLSDFHLEEIAPVEIIPAPAQGVLAIQIRETDQELFNLLQKINCEAVAKTIAVERKVLNMFDAGCHAPLGSYCRERNGKYEAWTSIAEDNEDFPDRLYIQSDTTEGMAAQIFAKFQKDRKLPSSVFISRDLDENSYLAKWLAKHNIAVDARSLIKIFPTINTLDSFILKRADWIFFKMKESNVLIVGNTLD
;
A
#
# COMPACT_ATOMS: atom_id res chain seq x y z
N ARG A 1 -3.97 4.72 9.52
CA ARG A 1 -3.15 3.81 8.69
C ARG A 1 -3.60 3.76 7.23
N ARG A 2 -4.86 3.31 6.92
CA ARG A 2 -5.35 3.26 5.52
C ARG A 2 -5.34 4.65 4.90
N LYS A 3 -5.87 5.66 5.62
CA LYS A 3 -5.89 7.06 5.18
C LYS A 3 -4.49 7.54 4.83
N ALA A 4 -3.51 7.42 5.71
CA ALA A 4 -2.14 7.85 5.48
C ALA A 4 -1.53 7.22 4.22
N GLN A 5 -1.68 5.90 4.02
CA GLN A 5 -1.14 5.23 2.84
C GLN A 5 -1.86 5.62 1.55
N LEU A 6 -3.18 5.76 1.59
CA LEU A 6 -3.94 6.17 0.39
C LEU A 6 -3.65 7.62 0.02
N LEU A 7 -3.56 8.53 0.99
CA LEU A 7 -3.19 9.93 0.73
C LEU A 7 -1.78 10.05 0.12
N SER A 8 -0.89 9.12 0.44
CA SER A 8 0.45 9.12 -0.16
C SER A 8 0.46 8.77 -1.65
N VAL A 9 -0.57 8.07 -2.13
CA VAL A 9 -0.74 7.69 -3.56
C VAL A 9 -1.72 8.62 -4.26
N ARG A 10 -2.79 9.02 -3.57
CA ARG A 10 -3.89 9.85 -4.09
C ARG A 10 -4.17 10.98 -3.10
N PRO A 11 -3.38 12.06 -3.12
CA PRO A 11 -3.52 13.19 -2.20
C PRO A 11 -4.77 14.05 -2.45
N ASP A 12 -5.45 13.80 -3.56
CA ASP A 12 -6.72 14.43 -3.95
C ASP A 12 -7.95 13.81 -3.28
N LEU A 13 -7.80 12.66 -2.60
CA LEU A 13 -8.93 11.98 -1.98
C LEU A 13 -9.35 12.65 -0.67
N GLU A 14 -10.66 12.79 -0.49
CA GLU A 14 -11.27 13.19 0.76
C GLU A 14 -11.68 11.95 1.58
N PHE A 15 -11.38 11.96 2.88
CA PHE A 15 -11.62 10.81 3.76
C PHE A 15 -12.66 11.14 4.82
N SER A 16 -13.66 10.30 4.90
CA SER A 16 -14.70 10.35 5.93
C SER A 16 -14.75 9.07 6.76
N ASP A 17 -15.16 9.20 8.02
CA ASP A 17 -15.31 8.08 8.94
C ASP A 17 -16.42 7.14 8.51
N LEU A 18 -16.10 5.87 8.34
CA LEU A 18 -17.05 4.80 8.02
C LEU A 18 -17.22 3.85 9.18
N ARG A 19 -18.36 3.92 9.87
CA ARG A 19 -18.71 3.09 11.03
C ARG A 19 -19.84 2.11 10.72
N GLY A 20 -19.91 1.05 11.51
CA GLY A 20 -20.88 -0.02 11.40
C GLY A 20 -20.23 -1.37 11.09
N ASN A 21 -21.05 -2.43 11.06
CA ASN A 21 -20.61 -3.73 10.55
C ASN A 21 -20.45 -3.71 9.03
N LEU A 22 -19.98 -4.80 8.43
CA LEU A 22 -19.70 -4.85 7.00
C LEU A 22 -20.95 -4.58 6.15
N GLN A 23 -22.07 -5.17 6.51
CA GLN A 23 -23.36 -4.96 5.81
C GLN A 23 -23.78 -3.49 5.83
N THR A 24 -23.70 -2.86 7.01
CA THR A 24 -24.02 -1.43 7.16
C THR A 24 -23.11 -0.55 6.31
N ARG A 25 -21.81 -0.89 6.23
CA ARG A 25 -20.85 -0.12 5.42
C ARG A 25 -21.13 -0.23 3.93
N ILE A 26 -21.46 -1.43 3.46
CA ILE A 26 -21.81 -1.66 2.06
C ILE A 26 -23.14 -0.97 1.73
N GLN A 27 -24.12 -1.00 2.66
CA GLN A 27 -25.38 -0.29 2.44
C GLN A 27 -25.16 1.21 2.30
N LYS A 28 -24.27 1.82 3.08
CA LYS A 28 -23.95 3.24 2.96
C LYS A 28 -23.31 3.58 1.61
N LEU A 29 -22.55 2.66 1.00
CA LEU A 29 -22.05 2.83 -0.36
C LEU A 29 -23.20 2.76 -1.39
N ARG A 30 -24.16 1.82 -1.21
CA ARG A 30 -25.37 1.75 -2.06
C ARG A 30 -26.24 3.00 -1.96
N ASP A 31 -26.29 3.58 -0.77
CA ASP A 31 -27.02 4.82 -0.51
C ASP A 31 -26.26 6.08 -0.97
N GLU A 32 -25.18 5.90 -1.74
CA GLU A 32 -24.35 6.98 -2.30
C GLU A 32 -23.79 7.97 -1.26
N GLN A 33 -23.61 7.51 0.00
CA GLN A 33 -22.98 8.33 1.03
C GLN A 33 -21.46 8.43 0.87
N TYR A 34 -20.87 7.58 0.03
CA TYR A 34 -19.44 7.51 -0.29
C TYR A 34 -19.28 7.11 -1.75
N ASP A 35 -18.28 7.66 -2.44
CA ASP A 35 -17.89 7.25 -3.80
C ASP A 35 -17.18 5.90 -3.80
N ALA A 36 -16.43 5.60 -2.72
CA ALA A 36 -15.73 4.33 -2.53
C ALA A 36 -15.51 4.01 -1.05
N ILE A 37 -15.37 2.74 -0.71
CA ILE A 37 -15.01 2.30 0.65
C ILE A 37 -13.86 1.28 0.60
N VAL A 38 -12.99 1.33 1.60
CA VAL A 38 -11.86 0.38 1.70
C VAL A 38 -12.10 -0.61 2.83
N LEU A 39 -12.21 -1.88 2.46
CA LEU A 39 -12.52 -2.97 3.38
C LEU A 39 -11.36 -3.99 3.45
N ALA A 40 -11.36 -4.82 4.49
CA ALA A 40 -10.47 -5.97 4.54
C ALA A 40 -11.06 -7.10 3.71
N LYS A 41 -10.32 -7.61 2.71
CA LYS A 41 -10.74 -8.72 1.84
C LYS A 41 -11.28 -9.92 2.64
N ALA A 42 -10.58 -10.31 3.70
CA ALA A 42 -11.00 -11.41 4.56
C ALA A 42 -12.39 -11.24 5.19
N GLY A 43 -12.84 -10.01 5.43
CA GLY A 43 -14.20 -9.73 5.89
C GLY A 43 -15.21 -9.94 4.77
N VAL A 44 -14.92 -9.41 3.59
CA VAL A 44 -15.81 -9.50 2.41
C VAL A 44 -15.95 -10.95 1.94
N SER A 45 -14.85 -11.70 1.85
CA SER A 45 -14.86 -13.09 1.37
C SER A 45 -15.50 -14.10 2.32
N ARG A 46 -15.73 -13.74 3.59
CA ARG A 46 -16.41 -14.60 4.58
C ARG A 46 -17.91 -14.40 4.63
N ILE A 47 -18.42 -13.39 3.99
CA ILE A 47 -19.85 -13.07 3.98
C ILE A 47 -20.36 -13.32 2.58
N GLU A 48 -21.37 -14.18 2.48
CA GLU A 48 -22.10 -14.40 1.23
C GLU A 48 -22.99 -13.18 0.97
N MET A 49 -22.44 -12.18 0.31
CA MET A 49 -23.15 -10.97 -0.10
C MET A 49 -23.07 -10.81 -1.60
N ASP A 50 -24.18 -10.45 -2.20
CA ASP A 50 -24.19 -10.00 -3.59
C ASP A 50 -23.56 -8.59 -3.67
N LEU A 51 -22.47 -8.49 -4.39
CA LEU A 51 -21.71 -7.26 -4.65
C LEU A 51 -21.58 -6.99 -6.15
N SER A 52 -22.42 -7.64 -6.96
CA SER A 52 -22.39 -7.50 -8.42
C SER A 52 -22.72 -6.09 -8.91
N ASP A 53 -23.34 -5.28 -8.06
CA ASP A 53 -23.63 -3.87 -8.29
C ASP A 53 -22.42 -2.93 -8.10
N PHE A 54 -21.27 -3.45 -7.62
CA PHE A 54 -20.07 -2.66 -7.37
C PHE A 54 -18.90 -3.07 -8.26
N HIS A 55 -18.04 -2.10 -8.56
CA HIS A 55 -16.70 -2.38 -9.02
C HIS A 55 -15.81 -2.74 -7.83
N LEU A 56 -15.22 -3.93 -7.86
CA LEU A 56 -14.35 -4.44 -6.81
C LEU A 56 -12.90 -4.47 -7.30
N GLU A 57 -12.03 -3.74 -6.61
CA GLU A 57 -10.60 -3.77 -6.87
C GLU A 57 -9.85 -4.36 -5.67
N GLU A 58 -9.01 -5.34 -5.93
CA GLU A 58 -8.17 -5.97 -4.91
C GLU A 58 -6.80 -5.28 -4.87
N ILE A 59 -6.57 -4.49 -3.84
CA ILE A 59 -5.28 -3.83 -3.61
C ILE A 59 -4.28 -4.82 -3.01
N ALA A 60 -3.12 -4.95 -3.63
CA ALA A 60 -2.09 -5.85 -3.14
C ALA A 60 -1.57 -5.42 -1.74
N PRO A 61 -1.28 -6.38 -0.82
CA PRO A 61 -0.78 -6.07 0.52
C PRO A 61 0.56 -5.32 0.53
N VAL A 62 1.30 -5.34 -0.57
CA VAL A 62 2.56 -4.61 -0.73
C VAL A 62 2.34 -3.16 -1.18
N GLU A 63 1.19 -2.83 -1.71
CA GLU A 63 0.79 -1.48 -2.12
C GLU A 63 0.20 -0.73 -0.94
N ILE A 64 -0.84 -1.29 -0.32
CA ILE A 64 -1.43 -0.78 0.93
C ILE A 64 -1.18 -1.79 2.03
N ILE A 65 -0.14 -1.56 2.80
CA ILE A 65 0.33 -2.51 3.82
C ILE A 65 -0.74 -2.65 4.92
N PRO A 66 -1.24 -3.87 5.15
CA PRO A 66 -2.34 -4.11 6.08
C PRO A 66 -1.93 -3.93 7.55
N ALA A 67 -2.90 -4.03 8.45
CA ALA A 67 -2.62 -4.17 9.87
C ALA A 67 -1.87 -5.45 10.12
N PRO A 68 -0.97 -5.48 11.12
CA PRO A 68 -0.38 -6.73 11.58
C PRO A 68 -1.45 -7.77 11.88
N ALA A 69 -1.26 -8.98 11.35
CA ALA A 69 -2.18 -10.11 11.45
C ALA A 69 -3.57 -9.89 10.83
N GLN A 70 -3.73 -8.95 9.90
CA GLN A 70 -5.01 -8.73 9.25
C GLN A 70 -5.47 -9.95 8.46
N GLY A 71 -6.68 -10.43 8.76
CA GLY A 71 -7.29 -11.59 8.09
C GLY A 71 -6.98 -12.94 8.75
N VAL A 72 -6.13 -12.98 9.76
CA VAL A 72 -5.83 -14.18 10.51
C VAL A 72 -6.80 -14.36 11.67
N LEU A 73 -7.27 -15.58 11.87
CA LEU A 73 -8.11 -15.96 13.01
C LEU A 73 -7.20 -16.41 14.15
N ALA A 74 -7.38 -15.82 15.33
CA ALA A 74 -6.75 -16.26 16.56
C ALA A 74 -7.80 -16.88 17.48
N ILE A 75 -7.50 -18.06 18.03
CA ILE A 75 -8.34 -18.75 18.99
C ILE A 75 -7.66 -18.67 20.35
N GLN A 76 -8.35 -18.08 21.31
CA GLN A 76 -7.88 -18.00 22.69
C GLN A 76 -8.54 -19.09 23.55
N ILE A 77 -7.72 -19.80 24.30
CA ILE A 77 -8.18 -20.84 25.23
C ILE A 77 -7.59 -20.60 26.62
N ARG A 78 -8.08 -21.33 27.62
CA ARG A 78 -7.46 -21.34 28.93
C ARG A 78 -6.11 -22.06 28.86
N GLU A 79 -5.10 -21.57 29.54
CA GLU A 79 -3.77 -22.14 29.56
C GLU A 79 -3.74 -23.60 30.08
N THR A 80 -4.66 -23.94 30.98
CA THR A 80 -4.80 -25.27 31.57
C THR A 80 -5.53 -26.27 30.70
N ASP A 81 -6.15 -25.85 29.58
CA ASP A 81 -6.95 -26.73 28.71
C ASP A 81 -6.09 -27.39 27.62
N GLN A 82 -5.31 -28.38 28.07
CA GLN A 82 -4.37 -29.10 27.21
C GLN A 82 -5.07 -29.94 26.13
N GLU A 83 -6.27 -30.45 26.42
CA GLU A 83 -7.03 -31.25 25.46
C GLU A 83 -7.45 -30.39 24.27
N LEU A 84 -8.05 -29.23 24.55
CA LEU A 84 -8.46 -28.29 23.53
C LEU A 84 -7.25 -27.73 22.77
N PHE A 85 -6.13 -27.46 23.44
CA PHE A 85 -4.90 -27.06 22.81
C PHE A 85 -4.44 -28.07 21.75
N ASN A 86 -4.37 -29.34 22.11
CA ASN A 86 -3.96 -30.41 21.20
C ASN A 86 -4.93 -30.56 20.00
N LEU A 87 -6.23 -30.36 20.23
CA LEU A 87 -7.22 -30.37 19.17
C LEU A 87 -6.98 -29.22 18.18
N LEU A 88 -6.77 -28.01 18.68
CA LEU A 88 -6.55 -26.81 17.87
C LEU A 88 -5.24 -26.83 17.09
N GLN A 89 -4.23 -27.55 17.56
CA GLN A 89 -2.98 -27.73 16.80
C GLN A 89 -3.22 -28.36 15.42
N LYS A 90 -4.30 -29.15 15.25
CA LYS A 90 -4.64 -29.78 13.96
C LYS A 90 -5.05 -28.79 12.88
N ILE A 91 -5.49 -27.61 13.27
CA ILE A 91 -5.89 -26.52 12.36
C ILE A 91 -4.89 -25.35 12.38
N ASN A 92 -3.84 -25.46 13.18
CA ASN A 92 -2.79 -24.44 13.24
C ASN A 92 -1.95 -24.47 11.95
N CYS A 93 -1.73 -23.31 11.36
CA CYS A 93 -0.85 -23.15 10.21
C CYS A 93 0.48 -22.52 10.65
N GLU A 94 1.50 -23.35 10.82
CA GLU A 94 2.82 -22.87 11.29
C GLU A 94 3.45 -21.81 10.37
N ALA A 95 3.29 -21.94 9.06
CA ALA A 95 3.81 -20.96 8.11
C ALA A 95 3.18 -19.58 8.34
N VAL A 96 1.87 -19.54 8.54
CA VAL A 96 1.15 -18.29 8.89
C VAL A 96 1.58 -17.80 10.27
N ALA A 97 1.68 -18.68 11.27
CA ALA A 97 2.11 -18.30 12.62
C ALA A 97 3.49 -17.64 12.63
N LYS A 98 4.46 -18.17 11.85
CA LYS A 98 5.81 -17.58 11.72
C LYS A 98 5.78 -16.17 11.14
N THR A 99 5.06 -15.94 10.06
CA THR A 99 4.99 -14.62 9.42
C THR A 99 4.27 -13.60 10.30
N ILE A 100 3.15 -14.00 10.91
CA ILE A 100 2.38 -13.18 11.85
C ILE A 100 3.18 -12.82 13.10
N ALA A 101 4.05 -13.73 13.58
CA ALA A 101 4.93 -13.43 14.71
C ALA A 101 5.86 -12.24 14.41
N VAL A 102 6.37 -12.12 13.19
CA VAL A 102 7.16 -10.96 12.75
C VAL A 102 6.31 -9.69 12.80
N GLU A 103 5.12 -9.70 12.18
CA GLU A 103 4.23 -8.54 12.10
C GLU A 103 3.82 -8.03 13.50
N ARG A 104 3.43 -8.95 14.38
CA ARG A 104 3.06 -8.61 15.75
C ARG A 104 4.23 -8.10 16.57
N LYS A 105 5.42 -8.68 16.38
CA LYS A 105 6.63 -8.23 17.07
C LYS A 105 7.02 -6.82 16.62
N VAL A 106 6.86 -6.50 15.33
CA VAL A 106 7.02 -5.11 14.83
C VAL A 106 6.06 -4.18 15.56
N LEU A 107 4.76 -4.50 15.61
CA LEU A 107 3.76 -3.68 16.33
C LEU A 107 4.14 -3.43 17.78
N ASN A 108 4.58 -4.48 18.48
CA ASN A 108 4.97 -4.38 19.91
C ASN A 108 6.22 -3.53 20.12
N MET A 109 7.21 -3.62 19.22
CA MET A 109 8.45 -2.86 19.32
C MET A 109 8.26 -1.35 19.15
N PHE A 110 7.26 -0.96 18.36
CA PHE A 110 6.89 0.46 18.19
C PHE A 110 5.96 0.97 19.30
N ASP A 111 5.62 0.12 20.28
CA ASP A 111 4.60 0.43 21.31
C ASP A 111 3.30 0.96 20.67
N ALA A 112 3.02 0.47 19.48
CA ALA A 112 1.94 0.97 18.65
C ALA A 112 0.64 0.27 19.03
N GLY A 113 -0.28 1.01 19.63
CA GLY A 113 -1.64 0.55 19.90
C GLY A 113 -2.44 0.32 18.60
N CYS A 114 -3.66 -0.19 18.73
CA CYS A 114 -4.55 -0.47 17.59
C CYS A 114 -4.87 0.76 16.71
N HIS A 115 -4.65 1.95 17.25
CA HIS A 115 -4.92 3.23 16.56
C HIS A 115 -3.71 3.79 15.81
N ALA A 116 -2.51 3.27 16.06
CA ALA A 116 -1.30 3.73 15.39
C ALA A 116 -1.40 3.49 13.88
N PRO A 117 -0.96 4.44 13.05
CA PRO A 117 -0.95 4.29 11.60
C PRO A 117 0.21 3.40 11.12
N LEU A 118 0.37 2.24 11.75
CA LEU A 118 1.37 1.22 11.44
C LEU A 118 0.74 0.08 10.65
N GLY A 119 1.31 -0.24 9.50
CA GLY A 119 1.07 -1.44 8.72
C GLY A 119 2.29 -2.36 8.77
N SER A 120 2.08 -3.67 8.84
CA SER A 120 3.15 -4.65 8.70
C SER A 120 2.61 -5.91 8.05
N TYR A 121 3.29 -6.37 7.04
CA TYR A 121 2.94 -7.56 6.26
C TYR A 121 4.19 -8.38 6.01
N CYS A 122 4.13 -9.66 6.35
CA CYS A 122 5.22 -10.61 6.15
C CYS A 122 4.70 -11.83 5.37
N ARG A 123 5.48 -12.29 4.41
CA ARG A 123 5.22 -13.53 3.69
C ARG A 123 6.49 -14.33 3.46
N GLU A 124 6.32 -15.60 3.21
CA GLU A 124 7.35 -16.45 2.64
C GLU A 124 7.17 -16.54 1.12
N ARG A 125 8.26 -16.38 0.39
CA ARG A 125 8.29 -16.55 -1.06
C ARG A 125 9.65 -17.08 -1.50
N ASN A 126 9.64 -18.18 -2.25
CA ASN A 126 10.87 -18.82 -2.77
C ASN A 126 11.91 -19.14 -1.68
N GLY A 127 11.46 -19.61 -0.52
CA GLY A 127 12.32 -19.95 0.62
C GLY A 127 12.90 -18.75 1.37
N LYS A 128 12.43 -17.54 1.08
CA LYS A 128 12.81 -16.31 1.80
C LYS A 128 11.61 -15.64 2.42
N TYR A 129 11.83 -14.97 3.53
CA TYR A 129 10.83 -14.13 4.18
C TYR A 129 10.98 -12.69 3.72
N GLU A 130 9.88 -12.12 3.29
CA GLU A 130 9.78 -10.74 2.84
C GLU A 130 8.85 -9.98 3.78
N ALA A 131 9.27 -8.82 4.27
CA ALA A 131 8.45 -7.99 5.14
C ALA A 131 8.39 -6.55 4.65
N TRP A 132 7.19 -6.02 4.60
CA TRP A 132 6.87 -4.61 4.32
C TRP A 132 6.29 -3.98 5.57
N THR A 133 6.80 -2.82 5.93
CA THR A 133 6.31 -2.05 7.07
C THR A 133 6.06 -0.62 6.63
N SER A 134 4.96 -0.06 7.10
CA SER A 134 4.58 1.33 6.86
C SER A 134 4.22 1.97 8.19
N ILE A 135 4.80 3.11 8.51
CA ILE A 135 4.52 3.85 9.75
C ILE A 135 4.39 5.33 9.44
N ALA A 136 3.41 5.98 10.03
CA ALA A 136 3.24 7.42 10.01
C ALA A 136 3.09 7.94 11.44
N GLU A 137 3.35 9.22 11.67
CA GLU A 137 3.15 9.84 12.99
C GLU A 137 1.66 9.93 13.32
N ASP A 138 0.86 10.33 12.32
CA ASP A 138 -0.59 10.34 12.42
C ASP A 138 -1.28 9.80 11.16
N ASN A 139 -2.61 9.90 11.08
CA ASN A 139 -3.38 9.39 9.95
C ASN A 139 -3.38 10.31 8.73
N GLU A 140 -2.87 11.52 8.84
CA GLU A 140 -2.79 12.52 7.76
C GLU A 140 -1.37 12.66 7.24
N ASP A 141 -0.40 12.19 8.00
CA ASP A 141 1.00 12.17 7.62
C ASP A 141 1.31 11.13 6.53
N PHE A 142 2.33 11.44 5.74
CA PHE A 142 2.87 10.49 4.78
C PHE A 142 3.66 9.40 5.50
N PRO A 143 3.34 8.12 5.25
CA PRO A 143 4.00 7.04 5.93
C PRO A 143 5.41 6.81 5.39
N ASP A 144 6.35 6.62 6.28
CA ASP A 144 7.61 5.97 5.95
C ASP A 144 7.38 4.50 5.63
N ARG A 145 8.05 3.99 4.59
CA ARG A 145 7.90 2.61 4.13
C ARG A 145 9.25 1.92 4.10
N LEU A 146 9.27 0.67 4.53
CA LEU A 146 10.45 -0.17 4.55
C LEU A 146 10.12 -1.56 4.00
N TYR A 147 11.03 -2.08 3.18
CA TYR A 147 11.08 -3.47 2.75
C TYR A 147 12.36 -4.12 3.23
N ILE A 148 12.25 -5.32 3.77
CA ILE A 148 13.39 -6.18 4.07
C ILE A 148 13.12 -7.61 3.58
N GLN A 149 14.21 -8.32 3.30
CA GLN A 149 14.20 -9.74 2.96
C GLN A 149 15.21 -10.48 3.84
N SER A 150 14.90 -11.70 4.26
CA SER A 150 15.76 -12.56 5.09
C SER A 150 15.52 -14.03 4.78
N ASP A 151 16.50 -14.87 5.07
CA ASP A 151 16.36 -16.33 4.99
C ASP A 151 15.62 -16.92 6.20
N THR A 152 15.44 -16.12 7.27
CA THR A 152 14.73 -16.51 8.49
C THR A 152 13.87 -15.36 9.03
N THR A 153 12.83 -15.70 9.77
CA THR A 153 12.00 -14.72 10.50
C THR A 153 12.68 -14.21 11.77
N GLU A 154 13.73 -14.90 12.23
CA GLU A 154 14.43 -14.52 13.44
C GLU A 154 15.16 -13.19 13.26
N GLY A 155 14.98 -12.29 14.21
CA GLY A 155 15.59 -10.96 14.18
C GLY A 155 14.99 -9.98 13.18
N MET A 156 14.07 -10.37 12.26
CA MET A 156 13.52 -9.47 11.27
C MET A 156 12.82 -8.24 11.87
N ALA A 157 12.01 -8.44 12.90
CA ALA A 157 11.31 -7.32 13.56
C ALA A 157 12.30 -6.32 14.18
N ALA A 158 13.39 -6.82 14.78
CA ALA A 158 14.44 -5.96 15.34
C ALA A 158 15.18 -5.20 14.26
N GLN A 159 15.44 -5.82 13.12
CA GLN A 159 16.04 -5.14 11.97
C GLN A 159 15.13 -4.04 11.40
N ILE A 160 13.83 -4.30 11.32
CA ILE A 160 12.83 -3.31 10.89
C ILE A 160 12.86 -2.13 11.84
N PHE A 161 12.73 -2.39 13.14
CA PHE A 161 12.74 -1.36 14.18
C PHE A 161 14.00 -0.51 14.12
N ALA A 162 15.18 -1.14 14.11
CA ALA A 162 16.45 -0.44 14.04
C ALA A 162 16.60 0.45 12.79
N LYS A 163 16.05 0.02 11.64
CA LYS A 163 16.08 0.82 10.42
C LYS A 163 15.19 2.05 10.49
N PHE A 164 14.06 1.99 11.18
CA PHE A 164 13.20 3.15 11.40
C PHE A 164 13.77 4.11 12.46
N GLN A 165 14.47 3.58 13.48
CA GLN A 165 15.12 4.40 14.52
C GLN A 165 16.42 5.06 14.07
N LYS A 166 16.96 4.60 12.95
CA LYS A 166 18.21 5.16 12.45
C LYS A 166 17.99 6.57 11.93
N ASP A 167 18.70 7.54 12.49
CA ASP A 167 18.74 8.91 12.00
C ASP A 167 19.11 8.91 10.52
N ARG A 168 18.13 9.17 9.67
CA ARG A 168 18.37 9.37 8.24
C ARG A 168 18.94 10.75 8.06
N LYS A 169 20.23 10.83 7.72
CA LYS A 169 20.79 12.09 7.23
C LYS A 169 20.11 12.43 5.90
N LEU A 170 19.08 13.22 5.97
CA LEU A 170 18.40 13.73 4.81
C LEU A 170 19.27 14.84 4.17
N PRO A 171 19.29 14.97 2.84
CA PRO A 171 19.97 16.09 2.18
C PRO A 171 19.29 17.40 2.57
N SER A 172 20.06 18.49 2.61
CA SER A 172 19.49 19.83 2.83
C SER A 172 18.79 20.37 1.58
N SER A 173 19.14 19.86 0.42
CA SER A 173 18.54 20.26 -0.85
C SER A 173 18.56 19.14 -1.87
N VAL A 174 17.61 19.15 -2.80
CA VAL A 174 17.53 18.22 -3.94
C VAL A 174 17.26 19.00 -5.23
N PHE A 175 17.85 18.53 -6.32
CA PHE A 175 17.53 18.99 -7.67
C PHE A 175 16.69 17.92 -8.38
N ILE A 176 15.60 18.35 -9.02
CA ILE A 176 14.69 17.46 -9.77
C ILE A 176 14.64 17.96 -11.22
N SER A 177 15.09 17.14 -12.18
CA SER A 177 15.17 17.48 -13.60
C SER A 177 13.83 17.50 -14.34
N ARG A 178 12.72 17.70 -13.62
CA ARG A 178 11.36 17.86 -14.16
C ARG A 178 10.58 18.84 -13.30
N ASP A 179 9.51 19.38 -13.85
CA ASP A 179 8.58 20.16 -13.05
C ASP A 179 7.95 19.27 -11.97
N LEU A 180 7.87 19.79 -10.77
CA LEU A 180 7.29 19.12 -9.61
C LEU A 180 5.96 19.76 -9.28
N ASP A 181 4.90 18.98 -9.27
CA ASP A 181 3.60 19.40 -8.77
C ASP A 181 3.69 19.60 -7.25
N GLU A 182 3.38 20.80 -6.77
CA GLU A 182 3.40 21.16 -5.34
C GLU A 182 2.46 20.28 -4.50
N ASN A 183 1.40 19.76 -5.10
CA ASN A 183 0.46 18.84 -4.44
C ASN A 183 0.91 17.39 -4.46
N SER A 184 1.98 17.05 -5.21
CA SER A 184 2.49 15.70 -5.27
C SER A 184 2.98 15.19 -3.91
N TYR A 185 2.92 13.87 -3.73
CA TYR A 185 3.50 13.22 -2.55
C TYR A 185 4.94 13.65 -2.28
N LEU A 186 5.77 13.67 -3.33
CA LEU A 186 7.20 14.00 -3.20
C LEU A 186 7.39 15.46 -2.74
N ALA A 187 6.64 16.41 -3.29
CA ALA A 187 6.74 17.81 -2.87
C ALA A 187 6.37 17.98 -1.40
N LYS A 188 5.26 17.39 -0.97
CA LYS A 188 4.80 17.47 0.42
C LYS A 188 5.78 16.76 1.37
N TRP A 189 6.32 15.60 0.97
CA TRP A 189 7.32 14.89 1.77
C TRP A 189 8.61 15.71 1.94
N LEU A 190 9.11 16.32 0.87
CA LEU A 190 10.30 17.16 0.91
C LEU A 190 10.08 18.39 1.80
N ALA A 191 8.92 19.03 1.67
CA ALA A 191 8.54 20.19 2.51
C ALA A 191 8.46 19.81 4.00
N LYS A 192 7.85 18.68 4.35
CA LYS A 192 7.77 18.16 5.72
C LYS A 192 9.16 18.00 6.34
N HIS A 193 10.13 17.56 5.57
CA HIS A 193 11.50 17.34 6.04
C HIS A 193 12.43 18.54 5.88
N ASN A 194 11.88 19.72 5.57
CA ASN A 194 12.63 20.96 5.35
C ASN A 194 13.75 20.83 4.31
N ILE A 195 13.51 20.05 3.25
CA ILE A 195 14.47 19.86 2.16
C ILE A 195 14.18 20.91 1.07
N ALA A 196 15.15 21.77 0.78
CA ALA A 196 15.03 22.74 -0.30
C ALA A 196 14.95 22.03 -1.66
N VAL A 197 14.03 22.48 -2.51
CA VAL A 197 13.77 21.85 -3.81
C VAL A 197 14.06 22.85 -4.93
N ASP A 198 14.91 22.47 -5.87
CA ASP A 198 15.05 23.13 -7.17
C ASP A 198 14.51 22.16 -8.24
N ALA A 199 13.29 22.39 -8.71
CA ALA A 199 12.64 21.56 -9.70
C ALA A 199 12.49 22.31 -11.02
N ARG A 200 13.14 21.82 -12.07
CA ARG A 200 13.09 22.44 -13.40
C ARG A 200 13.11 21.38 -14.47
N SER A 201 12.21 21.47 -15.43
CA SER A 201 12.30 20.64 -16.62
C SER A 201 13.51 21.02 -17.45
N LEU A 202 14.48 20.13 -17.57
CA LEU A 202 15.65 20.29 -18.43
C LEU A 202 15.35 19.97 -19.92
N ILE A 203 14.20 19.34 -20.19
CA ILE A 203 13.79 18.96 -21.53
C ILE A 203 12.45 19.61 -21.82
N LYS A 204 12.40 20.45 -22.83
CA LYS A 204 11.16 20.98 -23.40
C LYS A 204 10.87 20.24 -24.69
N ILE A 205 9.76 19.53 -24.74
CA ILE A 205 9.31 18.82 -25.94
C ILE A 205 8.29 19.70 -26.62
N PHE A 206 8.64 20.13 -27.86
CA PHE A 206 7.70 20.85 -28.71
C PHE A 206 7.21 19.88 -29.79
N PRO A 207 5.92 19.77 -30.03
CA PRO A 207 5.42 19.02 -31.17
C PRO A 207 5.93 19.68 -32.46
N THR A 208 6.72 18.96 -33.23
CA THR A 208 7.20 19.42 -34.53
C THR A 208 6.24 19.09 -35.68
N ILE A 209 5.27 18.23 -35.42
CA ILE A 209 4.28 17.78 -36.40
C ILE A 209 2.89 17.93 -35.77
N ASN A 210 2.07 18.78 -36.35
CA ASN A 210 0.69 19.00 -35.87
C ASN A 210 -0.31 17.96 -36.40
N THR A 211 0.07 17.14 -37.38
CA THR A 211 -0.75 16.06 -37.95
C THR A 211 0.10 14.81 -38.10
N LEU A 212 -0.38 13.71 -37.57
CA LEU A 212 0.23 12.39 -37.80
C LEU A 212 -0.14 11.93 -39.23
N ASP A 213 0.88 11.71 -40.07
CA ASP A 213 0.70 11.16 -41.38
C ASP A 213 0.14 9.73 -41.27
N SER A 214 -1.06 9.52 -41.84
CA SER A 214 -1.73 8.23 -41.85
C SER A 214 -0.91 7.13 -42.51
N PHE A 215 -0.03 7.48 -43.44
CA PHE A 215 0.89 6.55 -44.11
C PHE A 215 1.98 6.02 -43.16
N ILE A 216 2.51 6.88 -42.30
CA ILE A 216 3.51 6.50 -41.27
C ILE A 216 2.83 5.59 -40.22
N LEU A 217 1.63 5.94 -39.77
CA LEU A 217 0.86 5.15 -38.81
C LEU A 217 0.58 3.72 -39.31
N LYS A 218 0.23 3.54 -40.60
CA LYS A 218 -0.05 2.23 -41.17
C LYS A 218 1.17 1.32 -41.31
N ARG A 219 2.37 1.86 -41.24
CA ARG A 219 3.65 1.12 -41.42
C ARG A 219 4.40 0.92 -40.10
N ALA A 220 3.90 1.49 -39.00
CA ALA A 220 4.53 1.35 -37.68
C ALA A 220 4.04 0.08 -37.00
N ASP A 221 4.96 -0.77 -36.57
CA ASP A 221 4.66 -1.96 -35.76
C ASP A 221 4.19 -1.57 -34.37
N TRP A 222 4.70 -0.44 -33.84
CA TRP A 222 4.37 0.09 -32.51
C TRP A 222 4.33 1.61 -32.54
N ILE A 223 3.32 2.20 -31.86
CA ILE A 223 3.18 3.63 -31.70
C ILE A 223 3.13 3.94 -30.20
N PHE A 224 4.06 4.78 -29.71
CA PHE A 224 4.10 5.21 -28.32
C PHE A 224 3.55 6.62 -28.19
N PHE A 225 2.47 6.77 -27.45
CA PHE A 225 1.95 8.08 -27.07
C PHE A 225 2.35 8.39 -25.62
N LYS A 226 3.11 9.48 -25.44
CA LYS A 226 3.36 10.01 -24.10
C LYS A 226 2.44 11.21 -23.89
N MET A 227 1.41 11.00 -23.10
CA MET A 227 0.53 12.11 -22.70
C MET A 227 1.16 12.85 -21.51
N LYS A 228 0.77 14.12 -21.31
CA LYS A 228 1.31 15.01 -20.29
C LYS A 228 1.05 14.50 -18.86
N GLU A 229 0.10 13.60 -18.69
CA GLU A 229 -0.22 12.90 -17.46
C GLU A 229 0.16 11.43 -17.63
N SER A 230 1.39 11.12 -17.33
CA SER A 230 2.05 9.83 -16.95
C SER A 230 1.49 8.49 -17.46
N ASN A 231 0.60 8.42 -18.42
CA ASN A 231 0.12 7.16 -18.99
C ASN A 231 0.78 6.92 -20.35
N VAL A 232 1.59 5.88 -20.43
CA VAL A 232 2.07 5.36 -21.72
C VAL A 232 0.96 4.48 -22.28
N LEU A 233 0.27 4.94 -23.30
CA LEU A 233 -0.63 4.09 -24.07
C LEU A 233 0.19 3.34 -25.11
N ILE A 234 0.31 2.03 -24.95
CA ILE A 234 0.89 1.15 -25.97
C ILE A 234 -0.26 0.65 -26.84
N VAL A 235 -0.32 1.11 -28.07
CA VAL A 235 -1.28 0.58 -29.04
C VAL A 235 -0.53 -0.40 -29.93
N GLY A 236 -0.74 -1.69 -29.67
CA GLY A 236 -0.23 -2.75 -30.54
C GLY A 236 -0.99 -2.76 -31.87
N ASN A 237 -0.30 -3.10 -32.93
CA ASN A 237 -0.85 -3.13 -34.29
C ASN A 237 -1.85 -4.29 -34.43
N THR A 238 -3.14 -3.99 -34.34
CA THR A 238 -4.21 -4.78 -34.97
C THR A 238 -5.10 -3.78 -35.70
N LEU A 239 -4.54 -3.21 -36.77
CA LEU A 239 -5.32 -2.54 -37.77
C LEU A 239 -5.31 -3.46 -39.00
N ASP A 240 -6.18 -4.50 -38.98
CA ASP A 240 -6.73 -5.11 -40.18
C ASP A 240 -7.85 -4.24 -40.71
#